data_3590f4ea2fa95302a8d562d2a6c2e771
#
_entry.id   3590f4ea2fa95302a8d562d2a6c2e771
#
_cell.length_a   1.000
_cell.length_b   1.000
_cell.length_c   1.000
_cell.angle_alpha   90.00
_cell.angle_beta   90.00
_cell.angle_gamma   90.00
#
_symmetry.space_group_name_H-M   'P 1'
#
loop_
_entity.id
_entity.type
_entity.pdbx_description
1 polymer ?
#
loop_
_entity_poly.entity_id
_entity_poly.type
_entity_poly.pdbx_seq_one_letter_code
_entity_poly.pdbx_strand_id
1 'polypeptide(L)'
;TKKGRDTLGQCNPPPRGYQFARKTMDDMGYGYLVFDDFHFNDDLQYRDAIPVFRRLLDPACGNGVEFGLKLTNTCPVGIARNELPGNEMYMSGRSLYPLTIELAHRISREFDGRMRLSFSGGADFYNITELFDAGIWPITIATTLLKPGGYQRAKQIAEKLAKEDYVPFDGVSVGKVAYLARAARTDERHVKPVKPLPVRKIKSKVP
;
A
#
# COMPACT_ATOMS: atom_id res chain seq x y z
N THR A 1 -3.39 14.30 26.96
CA THR A 1 -2.26 14.03 26.06
C THR A 1 -2.57 12.76 25.29
N LYS A 2 -3.01 12.90 24.05
CA LYS A 2 -3.19 11.76 23.12
C LYS A 2 -1.82 11.11 22.91
N LYS A 3 -1.54 10.04 23.63
CA LYS A 3 -0.39 9.20 23.37
C LYS A 3 -0.54 8.68 21.95
N GLY A 4 0.45 8.97 21.14
CA GLY A 4 0.44 8.62 19.76
C GLY A 4 0.18 7.16 19.52
N ARG A 5 -0.84 6.91 18.74
CA ARG A 5 -1.23 5.60 18.27
C ARG A 5 -0.70 5.43 16.86
N ASP A 6 -0.39 4.26 16.55
CA ASP A 6 0.26 3.88 15.32
C ASP A 6 -0.77 3.25 14.39
N THR A 7 -1.00 3.83 13.23
CA THR A 7 -1.89 3.29 12.21
C THR A 7 -1.41 1.96 11.65
N LEU A 8 -0.15 1.60 11.90
CA LEU A 8 0.50 0.44 11.31
C LEU A 8 0.98 -0.57 12.34
N GLY A 9 0.49 -0.44 13.58
CA GLY A 9 0.46 -1.56 14.49
C GLY A 9 1.60 -1.74 15.44
N GLN A 10 2.22 -0.68 15.90
CA GLN A 10 3.13 -0.81 17.02
C GLN A 10 2.65 -0.04 18.23
N CYS A 11 2.60 -0.76 19.38
CA CYS A 11 2.05 -0.26 20.63
C CYS A 11 2.98 0.63 21.44
N ASN A 12 4.12 0.99 20.91
CA ASN A 12 4.98 1.94 21.57
C ASN A 12 4.75 3.34 21.01
N PRO A 13 4.62 4.34 21.84
CA PRO A 13 4.87 5.68 21.38
C PRO A 13 6.36 5.76 21.10
N PRO A 14 6.66 6.32 20.07
CA PRO A 14 6.56 5.93 18.68
C PRO A 14 7.21 4.55 18.44
N PRO A 15 6.98 3.93 17.31
CA PRO A 15 6.63 4.54 16.03
C PRO A 15 5.14 4.54 15.77
N ARG A 16 4.65 5.72 15.50
CA ARG A 16 3.31 5.93 14.96
C ARG A 16 3.28 5.53 13.49
N GLY A 17 2.10 5.47 12.89
CA GLY A 17 1.93 5.29 11.46
C GLY A 17 2.80 6.22 10.64
N TYR A 18 2.88 7.48 11.03
CA TYR A 18 3.81 8.46 10.48
C TYR A 18 5.26 7.95 10.45
N GLN A 19 5.80 7.50 11.58
CA GLN A 19 7.21 7.09 11.64
C GLN A 19 7.47 5.80 10.86
N PHE A 20 6.51 4.89 10.83
CA PHE A 20 6.60 3.71 9.98
C PHE A 20 6.60 4.09 8.50
N ALA A 21 5.68 4.95 8.07
CA ALA A 21 5.61 5.43 6.69
C ALA A 21 6.91 6.17 6.33
N ARG A 22 7.35 7.08 7.18
CA ARG A 22 8.59 7.86 7.00
C ARG A 22 9.80 6.95 6.87
N LYS A 23 10.01 6.05 7.85
CA LYS A 23 11.13 5.13 7.82
C LYS A 23 11.12 4.24 6.58
N THR A 24 9.97 3.69 6.22
CA THR A 24 9.85 2.83 5.04
C THR A 24 10.23 3.59 3.77
N MET A 25 9.76 4.83 3.63
CA MET A 25 10.08 5.65 2.48
C MET A 25 11.54 6.09 2.46
N ASP A 26 12.13 6.41 3.59
CA ASP A 26 13.56 6.74 3.68
C ASP A 26 14.43 5.53 3.27
N ASP A 27 14.13 4.35 3.80
CA ASP A 27 14.82 3.09 3.46
C ASP A 27 14.71 2.77 1.96
N MET A 28 13.62 3.19 1.31
CA MET A 28 13.36 2.98 -0.13
C MET A 28 13.90 4.08 -1.04
N GLY A 29 14.63 5.06 -0.51
CA GLY A 29 15.18 6.19 -1.28
C GLY A 29 14.17 7.30 -1.61
N TYR A 30 13.03 7.33 -0.94
CA TYR A 30 12.01 8.39 -1.05
C TYR A 30 12.11 9.41 0.08
N GLY A 31 13.29 9.59 0.69
CA GLY A 31 13.52 10.50 1.80
C GLY A 31 13.25 11.99 1.51
N TYR A 32 13.10 12.34 0.24
CA TYR A 32 12.69 13.67 -0.19
C TYR A 32 11.18 13.93 -0.06
N LEU A 33 10.37 12.90 0.19
CA LEU A 33 8.93 13.06 0.42
C LEU A 33 8.70 13.70 1.79
N VAL A 34 7.84 14.68 1.83
CA VAL A 34 7.46 15.36 3.07
C VAL A 34 6.15 14.75 3.56
N PHE A 35 6.22 14.01 4.65
CA PHE A 35 5.04 13.53 5.37
C PHE A 35 4.74 14.50 6.50
N ASP A 36 3.47 14.83 6.67
CA ASP A 36 3.00 15.57 7.82
C ASP A 36 2.31 14.60 8.80
N ASP A 37 2.67 14.65 10.07
CA ASP A 37 2.15 13.72 11.07
C ASP A 37 0.66 13.97 11.36
N PHE A 38 0.17 15.17 11.09
CA PHE A 38 -1.23 15.52 11.29
C PHE A 38 -2.18 14.63 10.45
N HIS A 39 -1.75 14.17 9.26
CA HIS A 39 -2.53 13.24 8.44
C HIS A 39 -2.74 11.87 9.09
N PHE A 40 -1.93 11.52 10.09
CA PHE A 40 -2.02 10.25 10.80
C PHE A 40 -2.68 10.36 12.17
N ASN A 41 -2.92 11.57 12.66
CA ASN A 41 -3.37 11.77 14.04
C ASN A 41 -4.84 11.43 14.25
N ASP A 42 -5.67 11.68 13.24
CA ASP A 42 -7.12 11.48 13.28
C ASP A 42 -7.57 10.20 12.56
N ASP A 43 -6.64 9.49 11.92
CA ASP A 43 -6.91 8.21 11.27
C ASP A 43 -7.18 7.10 12.30
N LEU A 44 -7.92 6.07 11.86
CA LEU A 44 -8.13 4.86 12.64
C LEU A 44 -6.79 4.19 12.92
N GLN A 45 -6.40 4.16 14.18
CA GLN A 45 -5.12 3.60 14.58
C GLN A 45 -5.16 2.07 14.54
N TYR A 46 -4.08 1.44 14.11
CA TYR A 46 -3.99 -0.02 13.97
C TYR A 46 -4.43 -0.75 15.25
N ARG A 47 -3.96 -0.30 16.42
CA ARG A 47 -4.31 -0.91 17.71
C ARG A 47 -5.81 -0.87 17.98
N ASP A 48 -6.49 0.20 17.58
CA ASP A 48 -7.93 0.36 17.78
C ASP A 48 -8.71 -0.39 16.68
N ALA A 49 -8.13 -0.52 15.49
CA ALA A 49 -8.70 -1.24 14.36
C ALA A 49 -8.78 -2.76 14.60
N ILE A 50 -7.73 -3.36 15.12
CA ILE A 50 -7.65 -4.82 15.28
C ILE A 50 -8.80 -5.40 16.11
N PRO A 51 -9.15 -4.88 17.30
CA PRO A 51 -10.33 -5.37 18.04
C PRO A 51 -11.63 -5.20 17.28
N VAL A 52 -11.78 -4.10 16.52
CA VAL A 52 -12.99 -3.89 15.69
C VAL A 52 -13.06 -4.93 14.59
N PHE A 53 -11.95 -5.20 13.89
CA PHE A 53 -11.91 -6.19 12.82
C PHE A 53 -12.20 -7.61 13.33
N ARG A 54 -11.71 -7.99 14.51
CA ARG A 54 -12.04 -9.27 15.16
C ARG A 54 -13.54 -9.37 15.42
N ARG A 55 -14.15 -8.30 15.97
CA ARG A 55 -15.59 -8.25 16.24
C ARG A 55 -16.47 -8.29 14.99
N LEU A 56 -15.94 -7.94 13.82
CA LEU A 56 -16.64 -8.00 12.53
C LEU A 56 -16.42 -9.34 11.83
N LEU A 57 -15.21 -9.89 11.91
CA LEU A 57 -14.86 -11.12 11.20
C LEU A 57 -15.64 -12.33 11.74
N ASP A 58 -15.67 -12.51 13.06
CA ASP A 58 -16.30 -13.71 13.65
C ASP A 58 -17.82 -13.79 13.37
N PRO A 59 -18.64 -12.72 13.57
CA PRO A 59 -20.05 -12.75 13.20
C PRO A 59 -20.28 -12.88 11.68
N ALA A 60 -19.42 -12.30 10.84
CA ALA A 60 -19.53 -12.43 9.40
C ALA A 60 -19.38 -13.91 8.98
N CYS A 61 -18.36 -14.58 9.48
CA CYS A 61 -18.14 -16.01 9.25
C CYS A 61 -19.33 -16.86 9.73
N GLY A 62 -19.88 -16.56 10.90
CA GLY A 62 -21.04 -17.26 11.46
C GLY A 62 -22.32 -17.09 10.64
N ASN A 63 -22.46 -16.03 9.88
CA ASN A 63 -23.59 -15.74 9.00
C ASN A 63 -23.33 -16.04 7.52
N GLY A 64 -22.21 -16.67 7.18
CA GLY A 64 -21.86 -16.98 5.80
C GLY A 64 -21.57 -15.75 4.94
N VAL A 65 -21.15 -14.63 5.56
CA VAL A 65 -20.80 -13.39 4.89
C VAL A 65 -19.29 -13.23 4.90
N GLU A 66 -18.70 -12.87 3.77
CA GLU A 66 -17.28 -12.52 3.72
C GLU A 66 -17.06 -11.09 4.24
N PHE A 67 -16.14 -10.96 5.19
CA PHE A 67 -15.61 -9.67 5.62
C PHE A 67 -14.14 -9.57 5.25
N GLY A 68 -13.75 -8.44 4.68
CA GLY A 68 -12.36 -8.21 4.27
C GLY A 68 -11.96 -6.75 4.33
N LEU A 69 -10.67 -6.51 4.18
CA LEU A 69 -10.07 -5.18 4.21
C LEU A 69 -9.45 -4.82 2.87
N LYS A 70 -9.71 -3.61 2.42
CA LYS A 70 -9.01 -3.05 1.25
C LYS A 70 -7.80 -2.22 1.71
N LEU A 71 -6.63 -2.57 1.22
CA LEU A 71 -5.35 -1.92 1.50
C LEU A 71 -4.77 -1.37 0.20
N THR A 72 -4.32 -0.14 0.12
CA THR A 72 -4.45 1.03 0.98
C THR A 72 -5.06 2.17 0.16
N ASN A 73 -5.34 3.32 0.80
CA ASN A 73 -5.57 4.55 0.05
C ASN A 73 -4.22 5.18 -0.36
N THR A 74 -4.28 6.19 -1.23
CA THR A 74 -3.14 7.06 -1.51
C THR A 74 -2.69 7.75 -0.22
N CYS A 75 -1.39 8.02 -0.11
CA CYS A 75 -0.83 8.70 1.04
C CYS A 75 -0.55 10.18 0.70
N PRO A 76 -1.10 11.13 1.45
CA PRO A 76 -0.79 12.54 1.24
C PRO A 76 0.67 12.83 1.58
N VAL A 77 1.30 13.67 0.77
CA VAL A 77 2.68 14.13 0.93
C VAL A 77 2.78 15.61 0.56
N GLY A 78 3.58 16.36 1.32
CA GLY A 78 3.79 17.77 1.06
C GLY A 78 4.53 18.01 -0.27
N ILE A 79 4.21 19.12 -0.94
CA ILE A 79 4.91 19.61 -2.11
C ILE A 79 6.08 20.47 -1.66
N ALA A 80 7.30 19.95 -1.77
CA ALA A 80 8.50 20.65 -1.32
C ALA A 80 9.27 21.34 -2.45
N ARG A 81 8.98 21.00 -3.72
CA ARG A 81 9.80 21.40 -4.88
C ARG A 81 8.96 21.88 -6.06
N ASN A 82 7.80 22.42 -5.80
CA ASN A 82 6.86 22.90 -6.83
C ASN A 82 6.53 21.82 -7.89
N GLU A 83 6.39 20.58 -7.50
CA GLU A 83 6.06 19.48 -8.40
C GLU A 83 4.66 19.65 -9.01
N LEU A 84 3.73 20.19 -8.23
CA LEU A 84 2.35 20.49 -8.60
C LEU A 84 1.94 21.84 -7.99
N PRO A 85 0.88 22.50 -8.51
CA PRO A 85 0.25 23.61 -7.83
C PRO A 85 -0.40 23.14 -6.52
N GLY A 86 -0.20 23.90 -5.44
CA GLY A 86 -0.75 23.60 -4.12
C GLY A 86 0.31 23.20 -3.11
N ASN A 87 -0.12 22.76 -1.94
CA ASN A 87 0.76 22.43 -0.82
C ASN A 87 0.95 20.91 -0.64
N GLU A 88 0.06 20.12 -1.22
CA GLU A 88 0.03 18.67 -1.06
C GLU A 88 -0.21 17.95 -2.37
N MET A 89 0.27 16.72 -2.44
CA MET A 89 -0.03 15.76 -3.50
C MET A 89 -0.22 14.37 -2.89
N TYR A 90 -0.71 13.42 -3.69
CA TYR A 90 -0.94 12.06 -3.22
C TYR A 90 0.07 11.09 -3.82
N MET A 91 0.82 10.42 -2.95
CA MET A 91 1.68 9.33 -3.34
C MET A 91 0.83 8.11 -3.73
N SER A 92 1.11 7.52 -4.88
CA SER A 92 0.38 6.38 -5.43
C SER A 92 1.28 5.48 -6.29
N GLY A 93 0.73 4.36 -6.74
CA GLY A 93 1.45 3.45 -7.63
C GLY A 93 2.59 2.72 -6.93
N ARG A 94 3.69 2.49 -7.64
CA ARG A 94 4.80 1.65 -7.15
C ARG A 94 5.43 2.12 -5.85
N SER A 95 5.49 3.40 -5.61
CA SER A 95 6.04 3.96 -4.37
C SER A 95 5.21 3.58 -3.14
N LEU A 96 3.91 3.33 -3.33
CA LEU A 96 3.02 2.91 -2.26
C LEU A 96 3.12 1.41 -1.95
N TYR A 97 3.61 0.59 -2.90
CA TYR A 97 3.64 -0.85 -2.76
C TYR A 97 4.35 -1.36 -1.49
N PRO A 98 5.55 -0.85 -1.12
CA PRO A 98 6.23 -1.31 0.09
C PRO A 98 5.45 -1.07 1.38
N LEU A 99 4.73 0.05 1.47
CA LEU A 99 3.86 0.33 2.61
C LEU A 99 2.66 -0.61 2.64
N THR A 100 2.01 -0.78 1.50
CA THR A 100 0.80 -1.60 1.39
C THR A 100 1.10 -3.07 1.68
N ILE A 101 2.18 -3.63 1.12
CA ILE A 101 2.50 -5.05 1.32
C ILE A 101 2.99 -5.33 2.75
N GLU A 102 3.68 -4.38 3.38
CA GLU A 102 4.05 -4.50 4.79
C GLU A 102 2.81 -4.46 5.70
N LEU A 103 1.84 -3.60 5.41
CA LEU A 103 0.57 -3.57 6.13
C LEU A 103 -0.22 -4.87 5.92
N ALA A 104 -0.25 -5.39 4.69
CA ALA A 104 -0.85 -6.68 4.37
C ALA A 104 -0.20 -7.81 5.18
N HIS A 105 1.13 -7.81 5.29
CA HIS A 105 1.86 -8.78 6.11
C HIS A 105 1.46 -8.70 7.59
N ARG A 106 1.38 -7.51 8.17
CA ARG A 106 0.99 -7.34 9.57
C ARG A 106 -0.42 -7.83 9.84
N ILE A 107 -1.37 -7.47 8.98
CA ILE A 107 -2.76 -7.88 9.11
C ILE A 107 -2.89 -9.40 8.89
N SER A 108 -2.26 -9.96 7.87
CA SER A 108 -2.32 -11.40 7.62
C SER A 108 -1.78 -12.21 8.81
N ARG A 109 -0.69 -11.76 9.43
CA ARG A 109 -0.14 -12.37 10.64
C ARG A 109 -1.07 -12.23 11.84
N GLU A 110 -1.71 -11.07 12.04
CA GLU A 110 -2.62 -10.79 13.16
C GLU A 110 -3.87 -11.67 13.14
N PHE A 111 -4.30 -12.07 11.94
CA PHE A 111 -5.50 -12.89 11.72
C PHE A 111 -5.20 -14.30 11.21
N ASP A 112 -3.94 -14.75 11.28
CA ASP A 112 -3.51 -16.07 10.79
C ASP A 112 -3.98 -16.36 9.35
N GLY A 113 -3.95 -15.36 8.48
CA GLY A 113 -4.38 -15.43 7.10
C GLY A 113 -5.90 -15.46 6.87
N ARG A 114 -6.72 -15.54 7.90
CA ARG A 114 -8.18 -15.65 7.77
C ARG A 114 -8.86 -14.39 7.22
N MET A 115 -8.25 -13.23 7.42
CA MET A 115 -8.77 -11.96 6.91
C MET A 115 -8.58 -11.86 5.40
N ARG A 116 -9.69 -11.73 4.66
CA ARG A 116 -9.60 -11.43 3.23
C ARG A 116 -8.98 -10.05 3.02
N LEU A 117 -7.98 -9.97 2.16
CA LEU A 117 -7.33 -8.73 1.79
C LEU A 117 -7.56 -8.41 0.31
N SER A 118 -8.07 -7.22 0.04
CA SER A 118 -8.10 -6.61 -1.27
C SER A 118 -6.94 -5.64 -1.40
N PHE A 119 -6.22 -5.64 -2.53
CA PHE A 119 -5.03 -4.84 -2.72
C PHE A 119 -5.28 -3.64 -3.63
N SER A 120 -4.91 -2.45 -3.17
CA SER A 120 -5.02 -1.19 -3.92
C SER A 120 -3.87 -0.25 -3.57
N GLY A 121 -2.63 -0.69 -3.83
CA GLY A 121 -1.44 0.06 -3.43
C GLY A 121 -0.23 -0.32 -4.24
N GLY A 122 -0.21 0.01 -5.53
CA GLY A 122 0.94 -0.22 -6.38
C GLY A 122 1.02 -1.60 -7.02
N ALA A 123 -0.09 -2.32 -7.13
CA ALA A 123 -0.17 -3.51 -7.95
C ALA A 123 0.08 -3.17 -9.42
N ASP A 124 0.91 -3.97 -10.09
CA ASP A 124 1.24 -3.82 -11.50
C ASP A 124 1.59 -5.17 -12.14
N PHE A 125 2.01 -5.13 -13.40
CA PHE A 125 2.39 -6.33 -14.17
C PHE A 125 3.44 -7.21 -13.47
N TYR A 126 4.33 -6.64 -12.68
CA TYR A 126 5.45 -7.37 -12.09
C TYR A 126 5.10 -8.13 -10.81
N ASN A 127 4.11 -7.64 -10.05
CA ASN A 127 3.75 -8.21 -8.75
C ASN A 127 2.36 -8.82 -8.69
N ILE A 128 1.58 -8.75 -9.78
CA ILE A 128 0.17 -9.13 -9.78
C ILE A 128 -0.05 -10.63 -9.51
N THR A 129 0.74 -11.51 -10.10
CA THR A 129 0.62 -12.95 -9.89
C THR A 129 1.10 -13.37 -8.51
N GLU A 130 2.15 -12.73 -8.00
CA GLU A 130 2.67 -12.97 -6.66
C GLU A 130 1.65 -12.58 -5.57
N LEU A 131 0.94 -11.46 -5.77
CA LEU A 131 -0.17 -11.06 -4.90
C LEU A 131 -1.33 -12.06 -4.96
N PHE A 132 -1.71 -12.46 -6.17
CA PHE A 132 -2.78 -13.43 -6.39
C PHE A 132 -2.44 -14.78 -5.74
N ASP A 133 -1.24 -15.30 -5.98
CA ASP A 133 -0.72 -16.54 -5.41
C ASP A 133 -0.59 -16.50 -3.86
N ALA A 134 -0.41 -15.30 -3.30
CA ALA A 134 -0.43 -15.11 -1.85
C ALA A 134 -1.85 -15.11 -1.25
N GLY A 135 -2.90 -15.24 -2.05
CA GLY A 135 -4.29 -15.17 -1.62
C GLY A 135 -4.82 -13.74 -1.43
N ILE A 136 -4.12 -12.74 -1.97
CA ILE A 136 -4.54 -11.33 -1.88
C ILE A 136 -5.32 -10.95 -3.13
N TRP A 137 -6.62 -10.91 -3.03
CA TRP A 137 -7.54 -10.48 -4.09
C TRP A 137 -8.93 -10.17 -3.52
N PRO A 138 -9.74 -9.26 -4.13
CA PRO A 138 -9.53 -8.56 -5.41
C PRO A 138 -8.33 -7.62 -5.43
N ILE A 139 -7.76 -7.41 -6.63
CA ILE A 139 -6.64 -6.50 -6.84
C ILE A 139 -7.09 -5.34 -7.72
N THR A 140 -6.84 -4.12 -7.26
CA THR A 140 -7.19 -2.89 -7.99
C THR A 140 -5.94 -2.23 -8.55
N ILE A 141 -5.98 -1.86 -9.81
CA ILE A 141 -4.93 -1.08 -10.49
C ILE A 141 -5.51 0.25 -10.97
N ALA A 142 -4.79 1.34 -10.77
CA ALA A 142 -5.19 2.67 -11.23
C ALA A 142 -4.02 3.41 -11.88
N THR A 143 -2.97 3.72 -11.13
CA THR A 143 -1.82 4.51 -11.59
C THR A 143 -1.18 3.94 -12.86
N THR A 144 -1.14 2.62 -13.00
CA THR A 144 -0.62 1.95 -14.21
C THR A 144 -1.42 2.30 -15.45
N LEU A 145 -2.75 2.43 -15.33
CA LEU A 145 -3.64 2.75 -16.45
C LEU A 145 -3.51 4.20 -16.91
N LEU A 146 -3.15 5.10 -16.00
CA LEU A 146 -3.00 6.53 -16.27
C LEU A 146 -1.68 6.88 -16.99
N LYS A 147 -0.75 5.93 -17.07
CA LYS A 147 0.51 6.11 -17.79
C LYS A 147 0.35 5.83 -19.28
N PRO A 148 1.22 6.42 -20.15
CA PRO A 148 1.24 6.05 -21.56
C PRO A 148 1.30 4.54 -21.77
N GLY A 149 0.44 4.00 -22.62
CA GLY A 149 0.29 2.55 -22.84
C GLY A 149 -0.46 1.80 -21.74
N GLY A 150 -1.13 2.48 -20.81
CA GLY A 150 -1.79 1.89 -19.65
C GLY A 150 -2.84 0.83 -19.99
N TYR A 151 -3.66 1.05 -21.00
CA TYR A 151 -4.64 0.05 -21.46
C TYR A 151 -3.98 -1.22 -22.02
N GLN A 152 -2.87 -1.08 -22.74
CA GLN A 152 -2.08 -2.24 -23.17
C GLN A 152 -1.52 -2.99 -21.97
N ARG A 153 -1.12 -2.26 -20.93
CA ARG A 153 -0.67 -2.86 -19.66
C ARG A 153 -1.79 -3.61 -18.95
N ALA A 154 -3.02 -3.09 -18.97
CA ALA A 154 -4.17 -3.80 -18.43
C ALA A 154 -4.40 -5.14 -19.14
N LYS A 155 -4.32 -5.15 -20.49
CA LYS A 155 -4.41 -6.37 -21.27
C LYS A 155 -3.32 -7.38 -20.87
N GLN A 156 -2.06 -6.94 -20.80
CA GLN A 156 -0.94 -7.80 -20.38
C GLN A 156 -1.12 -8.39 -18.97
N ILE A 157 -1.66 -7.60 -18.04
CA ILE A 157 -1.97 -8.05 -16.68
C ILE A 157 -3.07 -9.12 -16.72
N ALA A 158 -4.14 -8.89 -17.46
CA ALA A 158 -5.22 -9.85 -17.61
C ALA A 158 -4.74 -11.17 -18.25
N GLU A 159 -3.95 -11.09 -19.31
CA GLU A 159 -3.35 -12.25 -19.97
C GLU A 159 -2.37 -13.02 -19.08
N LYS A 160 -1.70 -12.32 -18.17
CA LYS A 160 -0.80 -12.94 -17.19
C LYS A 160 -1.61 -13.68 -16.11
N LEU A 161 -2.66 -13.06 -15.56
CA LEU A 161 -3.54 -13.68 -14.58
C LEU A 161 -4.37 -14.83 -15.16
N ALA A 162 -4.75 -14.77 -16.43
CA ALA A 162 -5.49 -15.84 -17.09
C ALA A 162 -4.72 -17.18 -17.21
N LYS A 163 -3.42 -17.17 -16.90
CA LYS A 163 -2.57 -18.35 -16.88
C LYS A 163 -2.48 -19.00 -15.49
N GLU A 164 -2.96 -18.30 -14.47
CA GLU A 164 -3.00 -18.79 -13.10
C GLU A 164 -4.29 -19.59 -12.88
N ASP A 165 -4.19 -20.69 -12.18
CA ASP A 165 -5.36 -21.46 -11.78
C ASP A 165 -6.15 -20.71 -10.70
N TYR A 166 -7.44 -20.52 -10.95
CA TYR A 166 -8.31 -19.93 -9.94
C TYR A 166 -8.57 -20.96 -8.84
N VAL A 167 -8.23 -20.57 -7.62
CA VAL A 167 -8.56 -21.33 -6.41
C VAL A 167 -9.52 -20.49 -5.57
N PRO A 168 -10.61 -21.06 -5.04
CA PRO A 168 -11.46 -20.36 -4.07
C PRO A 168 -10.62 -19.84 -2.90
N PHE A 169 -11.07 -18.77 -2.27
CA PHE A 169 -10.35 -18.18 -1.15
C PHE A 169 -10.26 -19.18 0.02
N ASP A 170 -9.03 -19.54 0.36
CA ASP A 170 -8.68 -20.43 1.47
C ASP A 170 -7.72 -19.72 2.46
N GLY A 171 -7.78 -18.42 2.49
CA GLY A 171 -6.93 -17.60 3.33
C GLY A 171 -5.79 -16.90 2.59
N VAL A 172 -5.16 -16.00 3.29
CA VAL A 172 -3.95 -15.27 2.85
C VAL A 172 -2.72 -16.00 3.37
N SER A 173 -1.80 -16.36 2.49
CA SER A 173 -0.55 -17.02 2.88
C SER A 173 0.39 -16.05 3.59
N VAL A 174 0.42 -16.10 4.92
CA VAL A 174 1.27 -15.23 5.76
C VAL A 174 2.74 -15.30 5.34
N GLY A 175 3.23 -16.51 5.02
CA GLY A 175 4.62 -16.72 4.60
C GLY A 175 4.96 -16.05 3.27
N LYS A 176 4.09 -16.19 2.27
CA LYS A 176 4.26 -15.53 0.96
C LYS A 176 4.20 -14.01 1.10
N VAL A 177 3.24 -13.49 1.86
CA VAL A 177 3.14 -12.04 2.09
C VAL A 177 4.35 -11.50 2.85
N ALA A 178 4.87 -12.23 3.83
CA ALA A 178 6.11 -11.88 4.53
C ALA A 178 7.32 -11.83 3.59
N TYR A 179 7.39 -12.77 2.65
CA TYR A 179 8.42 -12.77 1.61
C TYR A 179 8.30 -11.52 0.72
N LEU A 180 7.10 -11.23 0.21
CA LEU A 180 6.84 -10.05 -0.64
C LEU A 180 7.16 -8.75 0.08
N ALA A 181 6.82 -8.62 1.36
CA ALA A 181 7.12 -7.43 2.17
C ALA A 181 8.63 -7.22 2.34
N ARG A 182 9.40 -8.29 2.52
CA ARG A 182 10.86 -8.21 2.58
C ARG A 182 11.46 -7.87 1.21
N ALA A 183 11.02 -8.57 0.16
CA ALA A 183 11.51 -8.37 -1.19
C ALA A 183 11.26 -6.94 -1.69
N ALA A 184 10.11 -6.34 -1.35
CA ALA A 184 9.78 -4.98 -1.74
C ALA A 184 10.81 -3.93 -1.27
N ARG A 185 11.53 -4.19 -0.17
CA ARG A 185 12.51 -3.24 0.38
C ARG A 185 13.82 -3.17 -0.40
N THR A 186 14.15 -4.22 -1.15
CA THR A 186 15.39 -4.33 -1.92
C THR A 186 15.16 -4.40 -3.42
N ASP A 187 13.91 -4.49 -3.85
CA ASP A 187 13.54 -4.59 -5.25
C ASP A 187 13.74 -3.24 -5.96
N GLU A 188 14.64 -3.21 -6.92
CA GLU A 188 14.97 -2.01 -7.72
C GLU A 188 13.76 -1.38 -8.43
N ARG A 189 12.70 -2.15 -8.65
CA ARG A 189 11.43 -1.65 -9.21
C ARG A 189 10.71 -0.69 -8.27
N HIS A 190 10.96 -0.79 -6.98
CA HIS A 190 10.36 0.03 -5.92
C HIS A 190 11.35 0.99 -5.28
N VAL A 191 12.61 0.60 -5.15
CA VAL A 191 13.68 1.45 -4.61
C VAL A 191 13.98 2.60 -5.57
N LYS A 192 14.05 3.81 -5.06
CA LYS A 192 14.45 4.98 -5.82
C LYS A 192 15.88 5.37 -5.47
N PRO A 193 16.80 5.39 -6.43
CA PRO A 193 18.10 5.99 -6.19
C PRO A 193 17.92 7.47 -5.88
N VAL A 194 18.65 7.97 -4.89
CA VAL A 194 18.66 9.40 -4.54
C VAL A 194 19.22 10.16 -5.72
N LYS A 195 18.33 10.72 -6.53
CA LYS A 195 18.69 11.60 -7.65
C LYS A 195 18.15 13.00 -7.35
N PRO A 196 18.91 14.07 -7.63
CA PRO A 196 18.33 15.41 -7.59
C PRO A 196 17.14 15.43 -8.56
N LEU A 197 15.99 15.90 -8.06
CA LEU A 197 14.84 16.08 -8.95
C LEU A 197 15.22 17.11 -10.03
N PRO A 198 14.93 16.82 -11.30
CA PRO A 198 15.07 17.81 -12.33
C PRO A 198 14.19 19.00 -11.99
N VAL A 199 14.75 20.19 -11.97
CA VAL A 199 13.97 21.43 -11.85
C VAL A 199 13.03 21.47 -13.04
N ARG A 200 11.75 21.29 -12.80
CA ARG A 200 10.73 21.39 -13.85
C ARG A 200 10.67 22.84 -14.27
N LYS A 201 11.25 23.18 -15.41
CA LYS A 201 11.00 24.47 -16.03
C LYS A 201 9.55 24.47 -16.47
N ILE A 202 8.71 25.12 -15.68
CA ILE A 202 7.34 25.43 -16.11
C ILE A 202 7.49 26.34 -17.31
N LYS A 203 7.31 25.83 -18.50
CA LYS A 203 7.12 26.67 -19.67
C LYS A 203 5.75 27.30 -19.52
N SER A 204 5.70 28.43 -18.83
CA SER A 204 4.53 29.30 -18.87
C SER A 204 4.47 29.89 -20.28
N LYS A 205 3.83 29.22 -21.19
CA LYS A 205 3.24 29.80 -22.37
C LYS A 205 1.86 29.19 -22.49
N VAL A 206 0.96 29.75 -21.71
CA VAL A 206 -0.42 29.87 -22.15
C VAL A 206 -0.42 31.20 -22.92
N PRO A 207 -0.80 31.24 -24.18
CA PRO A 207 -1.04 32.50 -24.89
C PRO A 207 -2.20 33.25 -24.26
#